data_a039271af57a30c2447f91c5573cbdc6
#
_entry.id   a039271af57a30c2447f91c5573cbdc6
#
_cell.length_a   1.000
_cell.length_b   1.000
_cell.length_c   1.000
_cell.angle_alpha   90.00
_cell.angle_beta   90.00
_cell.angle_gamma   90.00
#
_symmetry.space_group_name_H-M   'P 1'
#
loop_
_entity.id
_entity.type
_entity.pdbx_description
1 polymer ?
#
loop_
_entity_poly.entity_id
_entity_poly.type
_entity_poly.pdbx_seq_one_letter_code
_entity_poly.pdbx_strand_id
1 'polypeptide(L)' 'MVAPTFNLPGWVNWIAQDADGAWWGYSAEPHQHDRGWYENEVGDCVLLGREAPAPRWRETLQSIQH' A
#
# COMPACT_ATOMS: atom_id res chain seq x y z
N MET A 1 4.79 9.87 9.76
CA MET A 1 4.97 10.05 8.32
C MET A 1 3.63 10.26 7.66
N VAL A 2 3.55 11.21 6.74
CA VAL A 2 2.32 11.48 6.02
C VAL A 2 2.36 10.69 4.70
N ALA A 3 1.33 9.89 4.44
CA ALA A 3 1.26 9.16 3.18
C ALA A 3 1.04 10.13 2.02
N PRO A 4 1.57 9.79 0.83
CA PRO A 4 1.28 10.59 -0.36
C PRO A 4 -0.22 10.67 -0.61
N THR A 5 -0.65 11.77 -1.23
CA THR A 5 -2.05 11.92 -1.60
C THR A 5 -2.29 11.28 -2.97
N PHE A 6 -3.17 10.29 -2.98
CA PHE A 6 -3.58 9.61 -4.20
C PHE A 6 -5.08 9.74 -4.38
N ASN A 7 -5.54 9.61 -5.62
CA ASN A 7 -6.95 9.42 -5.93
C ASN A 7 -7.32 7.98 -5.59
N LEU A 8 -7.90 7.75 -4.43
CA LEU A 8 -8.20 6.41 -3.96
C LEU A 8 -9.62 5.99 -4.35
N PRO A 9 -9.79 4.80 -4.95
CA PRO A 9 -11.12 4.20 -5.04
C PRO A 9 -11.74 4.04 -3.66
N GLY A 10 -13.06 4.15 -3.57
CA GLY A 10 -13.75 4.10 -2.28
C GLY A 10 -13.58 2.78 -1.53
N TRP A 11 -13.24 1.70 -2.23
CA TRP A 11 -13.05 0.39 -1.63
C TRP A 11 -11.65 0.21 -1.01
N VAL A 12 -10.72 1.15 -1.25
CA VAL A 12 -9.36 1.05 -0.68
C VAL A 12 -9.40 1.45 0.79
N ASN A 13 -9.04 0.51 1.66
CA ASN A 13 -9.03 0.71 3.11
C ASN A 13 -7.62 0.74 3.68
N TRP A 14 -6.61 0.32 2.91
CA TRP A 14 -5.22 0.28 3.32
C TRP A 14 -4.32 0.69 2.17
N ILE A 15 -3.20 1.35 2.49
CA ILE A 15 -2.15 1.62 1.50
C ILE A 15 -0.82 1.17 2.07
N ALA A 16 0.09 0.77 1.18
CA ALA A 16 1.44 0.39 1.57
C ALA A 16 2.36 0.53 0.37
N GLN A 17 3.66 0.76 0.64
CA GLN A 17 4.67 0.93 -0.38
C GLN A 17 5.58 -0.29 -0.39
N ASP A 18 5.87 -0.80 -1.58
CA ASP A 18 6.82 -1.89 -1.76
C ASP A 18 8.26 -1.35 -1.74
N ALA A 19 9.23 -2.25 -1.61
CA ALA A 19 10.64 -1.89 -1.55
C ALA A 19 11.10 -1.13 -2.79
N ASP A 20 10.49 -1.39 -3.95
CA ASP A 20 10.84 -0.72 -5.21
C ASP A 20 10.19 0.65 -5.37
N GLY A 21 9.41 1.09 -4.39
CA GLY A 21 8.77 2.40 -4.40
C GLY A 21 7.33 2.41 -4.88
N ALA A 22 6.79 1.28 -5.32
CA ALA A 22 5.41 1.20 -5.81
C ALA A 22 4.43 1.29 -4.66
N TRP A 23 3.44 2.19 -4.77
CA TRP A 23 2.36 2.34 -3.80
C TRP A 23 1.14 1.55 -4.24
N TRP A 24 0.59 0.77 -3.34
CA TRP A 24 -0.58 -0.06 -3.61
C TRP A 24 -1.70 0.23 -2.63
N GLY A 25 -2.94 0.18 -3.14
CA GLY A 25 -4.13 0.25 -2.30
C GLY A 25 -4.74 -1.14 -2.16
N TYR A 26 -5.26 -1.44 -0.97
CA TYR A 26 -5.82 -2.77 -0.65
C TYR A 26 -7.18 -2.61 0.01
N SER A 27 -8.10 -3.52 -0.29
CA SER A 27 -9.41 -3.56 0.37
C SER A 27 -9.31 -4.16 1.77
N ALA A 28 -8.39 -5.11 1.97
CA ALA A 28 -8.13 -5.74 3.26
C ALA A 28 -6.68 -5.48 3.66
N GLU A 29 -6.37 -5.63 4.93
CA GLU A 29 -5.01 -5.38 5.41
C GLU A 29 -4.01 -6.31 4.72
N PRO A 30 -2.99 -5.77 4.03
CA PRO A 30 -1.99 -6.61 3.38
C PRO A 30 -1.02 -7.17 4.40
N HIS A 31 -0.32 -8.24 4.01
CA HIS A 31 0.71 -8.86 4.81
C HIS A 31 2.09 -8.46 4.32
N GLN A 32 3.03 -8.25 5.24
CA GLN A 32 4.39 -7.93 4.89
C GLN A 32 5.10 -9.17 4.32
N HIS A 33 5.83 -8.97 3.23
CA HIS A 33 6.63 -10.01 2.58
C HIS A 33 8.09 -9.53 2.50
N ASP A 34 8.96 -10.33 1.89
CA ASP A 34 10.40 -10.04 1.87
C ASP A 34 10.74 -8.69 1.22
N ARG A 35 10.01 -8.28 0.18
CA ARG A 35 10.30 -7.06 -0.57
C ARG A 35 9.09 -6.18 -0.80
N GLY A 36 8.00 -6.46 -0.13
CA GLY A 36 6.80 -5.69 -0.34
C GLY A 36 5.66 -6.24 0.47
N TRP A 37 4.47 -5.94 -0.01
CA TRP A 37 3.23 -6.33 0.64
C TRP A 37 2.44 -7.21 -0.32
N TYR A 38 1.64 -8.11 0.20
CA TYR A 38 0.75 -8.91 -0.63
C TYR A 38 -0.66 -8.89 -0.05
N GLU A 39 -1.62 -8.98 -0.95
CA GLU A 39 -3.01 -9.01 -0.55
C GLU A 39 -3.35 -10.35 0.10
N ASN A 40 -4.28 -10.30 1.03
CA ASN A 40 -4.88 -11.51 1.55
C ASN A 40 -5.73 -12.13 0.44
N GLU A 41 -5.91 -13.45 0.48
CA GLU A 41 -6.58 -14.23 -0.57
C GLU A 41 -8.03 -13.81 -0.87
N VAL A 42 -8.62 -12.93 -0.07
CA VAL A 42 -9.99 -12.44 -0.28
C VAL A 42 -10.05 -10.94 -0.55
N GLY A 43 -8.91 -10.30 -0.85
CA GLY A 43 -8.89 -8.86 -1.05
C GLY A 43 -8.60 -8.45 -2.48
N ASP A 44 -8.90 -7.20 -2.78
CA ASP A 44 -8.52 -6.55 -4.04
C ASP A 44 -7.38 -5.59 -3.80
N CYS A 45 -6.56 -5.36 -4.83
CA CYS A 45 -5.50 -4.36 -4.77
C CYS A 45 -5.41 -3.58 -6.07
N VAL A 46 -4.83 -2.39 -6.00
CA VAL A 46 -4.66 -1.53 -7.16
C VAL A 46 -3.36 -0.75 -7.02
N LEU A 47 -2.61 -0.63 -8.11
CA LEU A 47 -1.41 0.19 -8.13
C LEU A 47 -1.83 1.66 -8.12
N LEU A 48 -1.32 2.41 -7.15
CA LEU A 48 -1.66 3.82 -6.99
C LEU A 48 -0.63 4.73 -7.65
N GLY A 49 0.64 4.38 -7.59
CA GLY A 49 1.71 5.19 -8.16
C GLY A 49 3.05 4.59 -7.80
N ARG A 50 4.12 5.25 -8.25
CA ARG A 50 5.47 4.75 -8.01
C ARG A 50 6.39 5.91 -7.68
N GLU A 51 7.20 5.73 -6.65
CA GLU A 51 8.23 6.67 -6.25
C GLU A 51 9.60 6.00 -6.30
N ALA A 52 10.64 6.69 -5.86
CA ALA A 52 11.97 6.09 -5.78
C ALA A 52 11.95 4.91 -4.78
N PRO A 53 12.86 3.94 -4.93
CA PRO A 53 12.95 2.83 -3.98
C PRO A 53 13.01 3.32 -2.54
N ALA A 54 12.27 2.66 -1.66
CA ALA A 54 12.04 3.12 -0.30
C ALA A 54 12.68 2.17 0.71
N PRO A 55 13.79 2.57 1.36
CA PRO A 55 14.42 1.69 2.36
C PRO A 55 13.53 1.46 3.58
N ARG A 56 12.57 2.33 3.82
CA ARG A 56 11.66 2.20 4.97
C ARG A 56 10.27 1.71 4.56
N TRP A 57 10.20 0.95 3.51
CA TRP A 57 8.92 0.48 2.98
C TRP A 57 8.11 -0.32 4.01
N ARG A 58 8.78 -1.01 4.94
CA ARG A 58 8.09 -1.79 5.96
C ARG A 58 7.27 -0.93 6.93
N GLU A 59 7.55 0.37 6.99
CA GLU A 59 6.88 1.30 7.88
C GLU A 59 5.76 2.07 7.19
N THR A 60 5.42 1.73 5.94
CA THR A 60 4.49 2.53 5.14
C THR A 60 3.04 2.07 5.23
N LEU A 61 2.76 0.92 5.83
CA LEU A 61 1.38 0.42 5.94
C LEU A 61 0.53 1.40 6.73
N GLN A 62 -0.60 1.78 6.15
CA GLN A 62 -1.48 2.77 6.75
C GLN A 62 -2.94 2.44 6.43
N SER A 63 -3.79 2.51 7.45
CA SER A 63 -5.23 2.39 7.24
C SER A 63 -5.80 3.72 6.75
N ILE A 64 -6.80 3.64 5.89
CA ILE A 64 -7.46 4.82 5.32
C ILE A 64 -8.75 5.08 6.09
N GLN A 65 -8.91 6.31 6.56
CA GLN A 65 -10.14 6.75 7.22
C GLN A 65 -11.07 7.31 6.16
N HIS A 66 -12.25 6.75 6.05
CA HIS A 66 -13.27 7.22 5.13
C HIS A 66 -14.23 8.20 5.80
#